data_88f591e4d508291d7da645857bc79a51
#
_entry.id   88f591e4d508291d7da645857bc79a51
#
_cell.length_a   1.000
_cell.length_b   1.000
_cell.length_c   1.000
_cell.angle_alpha   90.00
_cell.angle_beta   90.00
_cell.angle_gamma   90.00
#
_symmetry.space_group_name_H-M   'P 1'
#
loop_
_entity.id
_entity.type
_entity.pdbx_description
1 polymer ?
#
loop_
_entity_poly.entity_id
_entity_poly.type
_entity_poly.pdbx_seq_one_letter_code
_entity_poly.pdbx_strand_id
1 'polypeptide(L)'
;RSGHLVGETARGLFVPLYLDDLFESAATAEAMREGAVEETRPPDFPLDVLAQQLVAEAVARAADNLAVTAAELYALVRKAWPYRALPRSLFLETLAMLSGKYPRERFAELAPKLVWDRATDRVTPLPGARLAALLDGGTIGDRGTFRAVLPDRKTAVGELDEEFVHETKEGDVFLLGSKAWRAVE
;
A
#
# COMPACT_ATOMS: atom_id res chain seq x y z
N ARG A 1 1.21 15.07 -22.73
CA ARG A 1 2.03 13.85 -22.80
C ARG A 1 2.89 13.95 -24.05
N SER A 2 4.19 14.18 -23.92
CA SER A 2 5.12 14.28 -25.05
C SER A 2 6.26 13.30 -24.85
N GLY A 3 6.59 12.52 -25.89
CA GLY A 3 7.75 11.64 -25.93
C GLY A 3 7.66 10.43 -24.99
N HIS A 4 6.52 9.77 -24.89
CA HIS A 4 6.34 8.54 -24.09
C HIS A 4 6.45 7.24 -24.89
N LEU A 5 6.66 7.34 -26.19
CA LEU A 5 6.89 6.17 -27.03
C LEU A 5 8.36 5.74 -26.98
N VAL A 6 8.60 4.45 -27.19
CA VAL A 6 9.96 3.92 -27.23
C VAL A 6 10.76 4.61 -28.34
N GLY A 7 11.89 5.20 -28.00
CA GLY A 7 12.76 5.93 -28.93
C GLY A 7 12.46 7.42 -29.08
N GLU A 8 11.42 7.93 -28.41
CA GLU A 8 11.15 9.36 -28.36
C GLU A 8 11.80 10.03 -27.14
N THR A 9 12.12 11.30 -27.28
CA THR A 9 12.62 12.11 -26.16
C THR A 9 11.45 12.76 -25.42
N ALA A 10 11.29 12.44 -24.15
CA ALA A 10 10.30 13.10 -23.30
C ALA A 10 10.60 14.60 -23.20
N ARG A 11 9.56 15.41 -23.30
CA ARG A 11 9.64 16.87 -23.17
C ARG A 11 8.69 17.32 -22.08
N GLY A 12 9.17 18.16 -21.17
CA GLY A 12 8.40 18.74 -20.08
C GLY A 12 8.68 20.23 -19.96
N LEU A 13 7.79 20.92 -19.27
CA LEU A 13 7.94 22.32 -18.88
C LEU A 13 7.70 22.41 -17.37
N PHE A 14 8.70 22.93 -16.65
CA PHE A 14 8.55 23.27 -15.25
C PHE A 14 7.97 24.69 -15.16
N VAL A 15 6.92 24.86 -14.39
CA VAL A 15 6.28 26.15 -14.15
C VAL A 15 6.31 26.40 -12.64
N PRO A 16 7.38 27.03 -12.13
CA PRO A 16 7.47 27.37 -10.71
C PRO A 16 6.41 28.39 -10.33
N LEU A 17 5.79 28.21 -9.18
CA LEU A 17 4.77 29.13 -8.65
C LEU A 17 5.38 30.11 -7.64
N TYR A 18 6.45 29.71 -6.96
CA TYR A 18 7.15 30.49 -5.96
C TYR A 18 8.65 30.57 -6.28
N LEU A 19 9.35 31.52 -5.63
CA LEU A 19 10.79 31.72 -5.87
C LEU A 19 11.62 30.48 -5.49
N ASP A 20 11.23 29.79 -4.42
CA ASP A 20 11.92 28.58 -3.97
C ASP A 20 11.74 27.45 -4.98
N ASP A 21 10.54 27.28 -5.54
CA ASP A 21 10.25 26.30 -6.60
C ASP A 21 11.13 26.54 -7.86
N LEU A 22 11.54 27.80 -8.09
CA LEU A 22 12.39 28.12 -9.23
C LEU A 22 13.78 27.48 -9.10
N PHE A 23 14.36 27.51 -7.91
CA PHE A 23 15.66 26.88 -7.65
C PHE A 23 15.56 25.36 -7.75
N GLU A 24 14.53 24.76 -7.17
CA GLU A 24 14.30 23.30 -7.28
C GLU A 24 14.06 22.88 -8.72
N SER A 25 13.25 23.62 -9.45
CA SER A 25 12.99 23.36 -10.86
C SER A 25 14.25 23.46 -11.72
N ALA A 26 15.11 24.45 -11.45
CA ALA A 26 16.37 24.62 -12.18
C ALA A 26 17.34 23.48 -11.86
N ALA A 27 17.49 23.12 -10.59
CA ALA A 27 18.35 22.01 -10.16
C ALA A 27 17.87 20.66 -10.71
N THR A 28 16.56 20.42 -10.69
CA THR A 28 15.95 19.23 -11.27
C THR A 28 16.19 19.13 -12.77
N ALA A 29 16.00 20.26 -13.51
CA ALA A 29 16.24 20.29 -14.95
C ALA A 29 17.72 20.02 -15.30
N GLU A 30 18.65 20.53 -14.50
CA GLU A 30 20.08 20.28 -14.69
C GLU A 30 20.42 18.81 -14.41
N ALA A 31 19.96 18.26 -13.27
CA ALA A 31 20.15 16.85 -12.94
C ALA A 31 19.58 15.91 -14.04
N MET A 32 18.42 16.24 -14.59
CA MET A 32 17.84 15.47 -15.71
C MET A 32 18.73 15.54 -16.97
N ARG A 33 19.33 16.69 -17.29
CA ARG A 33 20.23 16.83 -18.45
C ARG A 33 21.52 16.05 -18.28
N GLU A 34 22.01 15.94 -17.05
CA GLU A 34 23.22 15.19 -16.70
C GLU A 34 22.94 13.68 -16.50
N GLY A 35 21.68 13.27 -16.49
CA GLY A 35 21.29 11.89 -16.16
C GLY A 35 21.48 11.55 -14.67
N ALA A 36 21.65 12.55 -13.83
CA ALA A 36 21.78 12.42 -12.39
C ALA A 36 20.40 12.26 -11.73
N VAL A 37 19.70 11.18 -12.07
CA VAL A 37 18.41 10.81 -11.48
C VAL A 37 18.61 9.74 -10.42
N GLU A 38 17.78 9.81 -9.40
CA GLU A 38 17.78 8.82 -8.34
C GLU A 38 17.50 7.41 -8.87
N GLU A 39 18.24 6.44 -8.34
CA GLU A 39 18.02 5.04 -8.68
C GLU A 39 16.67 4.58 -8.12
N THR A 40 15.82 4.05 -8.98
CA THR A 40 14.57 3.42 -8.54
C THR A 40 14.89 2.12 -7.80
N ARG A 41 14.65 2.12 -6.49
CA ARG A 41 14.83 0.95 -5.63
C ARG A 41 13.47 0.43 -5.18
N PRO A 42 12.93 -0.58 -5.89
CA PRO A 42 11.70 -1.22 -5.41
C PRO A 42 11.96 -1.87 -4.05
N PRO A 43 10.99 -1.83 -3.12
CA PRO A 43 11.15 -2.46 -1.82
C PRO A 43 11.35 -3.98 -1.97
N ASP A 44 12.24 -4.54 -1.17
CA ASP A 44 12.41 -5.97 -1.07
C ASP A 44 11.28 -6.58 -0.23
N PHE A 45 10.60 -7.56 -0.81
CA PHE A 45 9.55 -8.36 -0.17
C PHE A 45 8.42 -7.54 0.49
N PRO A 46 7.71 -6.64 -0.22
CA PRO A 46 6.58 -5.91 0.35
C PRO A 46 5.50 -6.90 0.81
N LEU A 47 5.37 -7.12 2.13
CA LEU A 47 4.54 -8.19 2.70
C LEU A 47 3.04 -7.90 2.61
N ASP A 48 2.65 -6.67 2.58
CA ASP A 48 1.30 -6.20 2.32
C ASP A 48 0.83 -6.61 0.92
N VAL A 49 1.63 -6.32 -0.10
CA VAL A 49 1.37 -6.75 -1.48
C VAL A 49 1.40 -8.28 -1.59
N LEU A 50 2.35 -8.95 -0.91
CA LEU A 50 2.39 -10.41 -0.87
C LEU A 50 1.09 -10.98 -0.30
N ALA A 51 0.62 -10.45 0.82
CA ALA A 51 -0.61 -10.89 1.47
C ALA A 51 -1.82 -10.72 0.54
N GLN A 52 -1.97 -9.55 -0.10
CA GLN A 52 -3.03 -9.29 -1.07
C GLN A 52 -3.00 -10.29 -2.23
N GLN A 53 -1.82 -10.50 -2.83
CA GLN A 53 -1.68 -11.40 -3.98
C GLN A 53 -1.92 -12.86 -3.63
N LEU A 54 -1.54 -13.31 -2.44
CA LEU A 54 -1.86 -14.67 -1.97
C LEU A 54 -3.36 -14.90 -1.83
N VAL A 55 -4.09 -13.89 -1.31
CA VAL A 55 -5.57 -13.96 -1.22
C VAL A 55 -6.19 -13.93 -2.61
N ALA A 56 -5.75 -13.03 -3.49
CA ALA A 56 -6.27 -12.90 -4.85
C ALA A 56 -6.07 -14.18 -5.67
N GLU A 57 -4.88 -14.78 -5.62
CA GLU A 57 -4.59 -16.03 -6.34
C GLU A 57 -5.41 -17.21 -5.80
N ALA A 58 -5.52 -17.34 -4.48
CA ALA A 58 -6.36 -18.38 -3.88
C ALA A 58 -7.84 -18.24 -4.30
N VAL A 59 -8.35 -17.00 -4.35
CA VAL A 59 -9.72 -16.71 -4.83
C VAL A 59 -9.88 -17.04 -6.30
N ALA A 60 -8.93 -16.63 -7.16
CA ALA A 60 -8.96 -16.92 -8.59
C ALA A 60 -8.97 -18.42 -8.87
N ARG A 61 -8.07 -19.18 -8.22
CA ARG A 61 -8.02 -20.64 -8.35
C ARG A 61 -9.32 -21.31 -7.90
N ALA A 62 -9.86 -20.88 -6.77
CA ALA A 62 -11.13 -21.43 -6.27
C ALA A 62 -12.30 -21.13 -7.22
N ALA A 63 -12.33 -19.99 -7.89
CA ALA A 63 -13.35 -19.65 -8.90
C ALA A 63 -13.30 -20.60 -10.11
N ASP A 64 -12.11 -21.06 -10.48
CA ASP A 64 -11.89 -22.03 -11.56
C ASP A 64 -11.99 -23.49 -11.08
N ASN A 65 -12.41 -23.73 -9.83
CA ASN A 65 -12.44 -25.04 -9.17
C ASN A 65 -11.07 -25.73 -9.12
N LEU A 66 -10.00 -24.97 -9.11
CA LEU A 66 -8.63 -25.45 -8.99
C LEU A 66 -8.17 -25.38 -7.54
N ALA A 67 -7.59 -26.46 -7.08
CA ALA A 67 -6.88 -26.46 -5.79
C ALA A 67 -5.52 -25.81 -5.94
N VAL A 68 -5.07 -25.12 -4.90
CA VAL A 68 -3.72 -24.56 -4.83
C VAL A 68 -3.06 -24.96 -3.52
N THR A 69 -1.76 -25.25 -3.57
CA THR A 69 -0.93 -25.55 -2.41
C THR A 69 -0.06 -24.36 -2.03
N ALA A 70 0.39 -24.31 -0.78
CA ALA A 70 1.34 -23.28 -0.36
C ALA A 70 2.66 -23.36 -1.14
N ALA A 71 3.09 -24.56 -1.50
CA ALA A 71 4.28 -24.76 -2.34
C ALA A 71 4.12 -24.14 -3.74
N GLU A 72 2.96 -24.30 -4.38
CA GLU A 72 2.66 -23.69 -5.69
C GLU A 72 2.57 -22.16 -5.59
N LEU A 73 1.93 -21.62 -4.55
CA LEU A 73 1.88 -20.18 -4.30
C LEU A 73 3.30 -19.62 -4.10
N TYR A 74 4.14 -20.28 -3.31
CA TYR A 74 5.53 -19.87 -3.12
C TYR A 74 6.32 -19.85 -4.43
N ALA A 75 6.18 -20.89 -5.25
CA ALA A 75 6.83 -20.96 -6.55
C ALA A 75 6.33 -19.87 -7.50
N LEU A 76 5.04 -19.53 -7.43
CA LEU A 76 4.42 -18.50 -8.26
C LEU A 76 4.95 -17.10 -7.88
N VAL A 77 4.90 -16.72 -6.61
CA VAL A 77 5.29 -15.37 -6.18
C VAL A 77 6.77 -15.09 -6.43
N ARG A 78 7.64 -16.11 -6.35
CA ARG A 78 9.07 -15.96 -6.65
C ARG A 78 9.39 -15.66 -8.13
N LYS A 79 8.43 -15.76 -9.04
CA LYS A 79 8.61 -15.32 -10.43
C LYS A 79 8.58 -13.81 -10.56
N ALA A 80 7.98 -13.09 -9.61
CA ALA A 80 7.98 -11.64 -9.59
C ALA A 80 9.30 -11.10 -9.02
N TRP A 81 9.83 -10.04 -9.65
CA TRP A 81 11.12 -9.47 -9.30
C TRP A 81 11.31 -9.16 -7.81
N PRO A 82 10.35 -8.50 -7.11
CA PRO A 82 10.52 -8.18 -5.69
C PRO A 82 10.66 -9.43 -4.80
N TYR A 83 10.11 -10.55 -5.22
CA TYR A 83 10.06 -11.79 -4.42
C TYR A 83 11.01 -12.88 -4.87
N ARG A 84 11.89 -12.64 -5.85
CA ARG A 84 12.80 -13.65 -6.39
C ARG A 84 13.70 -14.32 -5.34
N ALA A 85 14.07 -13.55 -4.31
CA ALA A 85 14.89 -14.02 -3.19
C ALA A 85 14.08 -14.16 -1.88
N LEU A 86 12.73 -14.17 -1.94
CA LEU A 86 11.87 -14.26 -0.76
C LEU A 86 12.22 -15.49 0.08
N PRO A 87 12.60 -15.32 1.36
CA PRO A 87 12.82 -16.45 2.26
C PRO A 87 11.54 -17.25 2.47
N ARG A 88 11.66 -18.58 2.42
CA ARG A 88 10.49 -19.45 2.64
C ARG A 88 9.84 -19.24 4.01
N SER A 89 10.63 -18.98 5.04
CA SER A 89 10.11 -18.67 6.38
C SER A 89 9.19 -17.45 6.37
N LEU A 90 9.59 -16.37 5.71
CA LEU A 90 8.81 -15.14 5.62
C LEU A 90 7.48 -15.35 4.85
N PHE A 91 7.53 -16.11 3.75
CA PHE A 91 6.34 -16.52 3.03
C PHE A 91 5.37 -17.33 3.92
N LEU A 92 5.89 -18.33 4.66
CA LEU A 92 5.07 -19.17 5.53
C LEU A 92 4.48 -18.39 6.71
N GLU A 93 5.21 -17.40 7.24
CA GLU A 93 4.70 -16.50 8.28
C GLU A 93 3.55 -15.64 7.75
N THR A 94 3.70 -15.07 6.54
CA THR A 94 2.62 -14.31 5.89
C THR A 94 1.39 -15.17 5.63
N LEU A 95 1.56 -16.38 5.13
CA LEU A 95 0.48 -17.33 4.92
C LEU A 95 -0.21 -17.75 6.23
N ALA A 96 0.58 -17.96 7.29
CA ALA A 96 0.07 -18.29 8.62
C ALA A 96 -0.75 -17.12 9.20
N MET A 97 -0.30 -15.88 9.01
CA MET A 97 -1.04 -14.67 9.38
C MET A 97 -2.41 -14.65 8.68
N LEU A 98 -2.43 -14.82 7.36
CA LEU A 98 -3.67 -14.86 6.56
C LEU A 98 -4.59 -16.03 6.94
N SER A 99 -4.06 -17.05 7.60
CA SER A 99 -4.80 -18.25 8.04
C SER A 99 -5.14 -18.25 9.53
N GLY A 100 -5.05 -17.10 10.20
CA GLY A 100 -5.51 -16.93 11.57
C GLY A 100 -4.50 -17.28 12.66
N LYS A 101 -3.19 -17.15 12.40
CA LYS A 101 -2.15 -17.31 13.43
C LYS A 101 -2.32 -16.35 14.61
N TYR A 102 -2.88 -15.16 14.38
CA TYR A 102 -3.03 -14.13 15.40
C TYR A 102 -4.46 -14.07 15.94
N PRO A 103 -4.64 -14.01 17.29
CA PRO A 103 -5.95 -13.95 17.89
C PRO A 103 -6.67 -12.64 17.54
N ARG A 104 -7.94 -12.75 17.16
CA ARG A 104 -8.80 -11.63 16.74
C ARG A 104 -8.98 -10.56 17.81
N GLU A 105 -8.94 -10.94 19.07
CA GLU A 105 -9.13 -10.04 20.21
C GLU A 105 -8.03 -8.96 20.30
N ARG A 106 -6.85 -9.27 19.78
CA ARG A 106 -5.69 -8.35 19.78
C ARG A 106 -5.42 -7.73 18.42
N PHE A 107 -5.89 -8.35 17.33
CA PHE A 107 -5.57 -8.00 15.95
C PHE A 107 -6.81 -8.15 15.05
N ALA A 108 -7.85 -7.34 15.34
CA ALA A 108 -9.12 -7.41 14.60
C ALA A 108 -8.94 -7.17 13.10
N GLU A 109 -7.98 -6.31 12.72
CA GLU A 109 -7.65 -5.96 11.34
C GLU A 109 -7.02 -7.14 10.57
N LEU A 110 -6.32 -8.05 11.29
CA LEU A 110 -5.72 -9.25 10.73
C LEU A 110 -6.68 -10.44 10.69
N ALA A 111 -7.98 -10.18 10.46
CA ALA A 111 -8.95 -11.26 10.33
C ALA A 111 -8.55 -12.23 9.20
N PRO A 112 -8.59 -13.56 9.46
CA PRO A 112 -8.16 -14.53 8.47
C PRO A 112 -8.97 -14.42 7.18
N LYS A 113 -8.29 -14.58 6.05
CA LYS A 113 -8.85 -14.58 4.70
C LYS A 113 -8.74 -15.95 4.03
N LEU A 114 -7.83 -16.77 4.52
CA LEU A 114 -7.52 -18.09 3.97
C LEU A 114 -7.64 -19.19 5.03
N VAL A 115 -7.81 -20.41 4.57
CA VAL A 115 -7.59 -21.64 5.34
C VAL A 115 -6.38 -22.34 4.74
N TRP A 116 -5.40 -22.66 5.57
CA TRP A 116 -4.25 -23.45 5.17
C TRP A 116 -4.26 -24.78 5.92
N ASP A 117 -4.62 -25.85 5.21
CA ASP A 117 -4.49 -27.23 5.70
C ASP A 117 -3.03 -27.66 5.59
N ARG A 118 -2.38 -27.76 6.73
CA ARG A 118 -0.95 -28.11 6.81
C ARG A 118 -0.66 -29.58 6.50
N ALA A 119 -1.66 -30.45 6.59
CA ALA A 119 -1.49 -31.88 6.30
C ALA A 119 -1.45 -32.14 4.79
N THR A 120 -2.28 -31.44 4.04
CA THR A 120 -2.37 -31.55 2.58
C THR A 120 -1.68 -30.41 1.84
N ASP A 121 -1.11 -29.44 2.56
CA ASP A 121 -0.54 -28.18 2.07
C ASP A 121 -1.53 -27.33 1.28
N ARG A 122 -2.82 -27.60 1.38
CA ARG A 122 -3.88 -26.94 0.62
C ARG A 122 -4.22 -25.58 1.19
N VAL A 123 -4.39 -24.59 0.29
CA VAL A 123 -4.83 -23.24 0.64
C VAL A 123 -6.18 -22.99 -0.03
N THR A 124 -7.18 -22.54 0.75
CA THR A 124 -8.53 -22.22 0.26
C THR A 124 -8.99 -20.87 0.81
N PRO A 125 -9.72 -20.06 0.02
CA PRO A 125 -10.24 -18.79 0.50
C PRO A 125 -11.41 -18.98 1.48
N LEU A 126 -11.47 -18.13 2.51
CA LEU A 126 -12.61 -18.01 3.40
C LEU A 126 -13.76 -17.20 2.74
N PRO A 127 -15.01 -17.35 3.22
CA PRO A 127 -16.08 -16.45 2.85
C PRO A 127 -15.67 -14.98 3.09
N GLY A 128 -15.91 -14.11 2.10
CA GLY A 128 -15.50 -12.70 2.16
C GLY A 128 -14.08 -12.41 1.61
N ALA A 129 -13.22 -13.40 1.43
CA ALA A 129 -11.89 -13.20 0.83
C ALA A 129 -11.98 -12.62 -0.59
N ARG A 130 -13.02 -13.00 -1.37
CA ARG A 130 -13.25 -12.45 -2.71
C ARG A 130 -13.51 -10.95 -2.68
N LEU A 131 -14.30 -10.47 -1.71
CA LEU A 131 -14.58 -9.04 -1.59
C LEU A 131 -13.31 -8.28 -1.20
N ALA A 132 -12.52 -8.79 -0.26
CA ALA A 132 -11.23 -8.21 0.11
C ALA A 132 -10.29 -8.15 -1.11
N ALA A 133 -10.15 -9.23 -1.87
CA ALA A 133 -9.31 -9.25 -3.07
C ALA A 133 -9.73 -8.24 -4.15
N LEU A 134 -11.01 -7.87 -4.21
CA LEU A 134 -11.53 -6.89 -5.17
C LEU A 134 -11.38 -5.45 -4.68
N LEU A 135 -11.53 -5.21 -3.39
CA LEU A 135 -11.49 -3.86 -2.80
C LEU A 135 -10.06 -3.43 -2.45
N ASP A 136 -9.24 -4.36 -1.94
CA ASP A 136 -7.89 -4.07 -1.47
C ASP A 136 -6.82 -4.38 -2.55
N GLY A 137 -7.21 -4.38 -3.81
CA GLY A 137 -6.34 -4.75 -4.94
C GLY A 137 -5.45 -3.61 -5.41
N GLY A 138 -4.43 -3.25 -4.66
CA GLY A 138 -3.49 -2.22 -5.08
C GLY A 138 -2.25 -2.10 -4.21
N THR A 139 -1.23 -1.45 -4.74
CA THR A 139 -0.01 -1.10 -4.00
C THR A 139 -0.08 0.31 -3.40
N ILE A 140 -1.05 1.09 -3.84
CA ILE A 140 -1.35 2.41 -3.29
C ILE A 140 -2.54 2.19 -2.39
N GLY A 141 -2.33 2.15 -1.07
CA GLY A 141 -3.43 2.15 -0.11
C GLY A 141 -4.28 3.40 -0.30
N ASP A 142 -5.60 3.25 -0.22
CA ASP A 142 -6.45 4.41 -0.05
C ASP A 142 -6.00 5.11 1.22
N ARG A 143 -5.48 6.33 1.07
CA ARG A 143 -5.14 7.16 2.23
C ARG A 143 -6.44 7.45 2.97
N GLY A 144 -6.51 7.05 4.22
CA GLY A 144 -7.65 7.35 5.06
C GLY A 144 -7.83 8.85 5.21
N THR A 145 -9.06 9.33 5.18
CA THR A 145 -9.39 10.68 5.63
C THR A 145 -9.97 10.61 7.02
N PHE A 146 -9.50 11.46 7.90
CA PHE A 146 -9.97 11.58 9.27
C PHE A 146 -10.86 12.81 9.40
N ARG A 147 -12.01 12.62 10.00
CA ARG A 147 -12.94 13.70 10.22
C ARG A 147 -12.50 14.55 11.41
N ALA A 148 -12.09 15.79 11.15
CA ALA A 148 -11.81 16.76 12.20
C ALA A 148 -13.11 17.24 12.84
N VAL A 149 -13.22 17.14 14.17
CA VAL A 149 -14.40 17.52 14.93
C VAL A 149 -14.03 18.46 16.07
N LEU A 150 -14.96 19.30 16.49
CA LEU A 150 -14.79 20.11 17.69
C LEU A 150 -14.81 19.22 18.96
N PRO A 151 -14.37 19.74 20.14
CA PRO A 151 -14.40 19.01 21.40
C PRO A 151 -15.78 18.49 21.80
N ASP A 152 -16.85 19.01 21.22
CA ASP A 152 -18.22 18.51 21.40
C ASP A 152 -18.44 17.14 20.70
N ARG A 153 -17.45 16.67 19.90
CA ARG A 153 -17.47 15.43 19.12
C ARG A 153 -18.65 15.28 18.13
N LYS A 154 -19.37 16.36 17.88
CA LYS A 154 -20.54 16.38 16.97
C LYS A 154 -20.32 17.28 15.76
N THR A 155 -19.70 18.43 15.99
CA THR A 155 -19.52 19.41 14.93
C THR A 155 -18.27 19.09 14.12
N ALA A 156 -18.44 18.67 12.87
CA ALA A 156 -17.32 18.49 11.94
C ALA A 156 -16.86 19.83 11.39
N VAL A 157 -15.55 20.02 11.35
CA VAL A 157 -14.90 21.22 10.78
C VAL A 157 -14.23 20.93 9.43
N GLY A 158 -13.99 19.67 9.13
CA GLY A 158 -13.41 19.25 7.84
C GLY A 158 -12.89 17.83 7.87
N GLU A 159 -12.13 17.48 6.86
CA GLU A 159 -11.42 16.21 6.74
C GLU A 159 -9.92 16.48 6.66
N LEU A 160 -9.14 15.62 7.30
CA LEU A 160 -7.69 15.66 7.37
C LEU A 160 -7.14 14.38 6.73
N ASP A 161 -6.03 14.52 6.04
CA ASP A 161 -5.30 13.39 5.48
C ASP A 161 -4.66 12.54 6.60
N GLU A 162 -4.56 11.24 6.39
CA GLU A 162 -4.00 10.28 7.35
C GLU A 162 -2.57 10.63 7.75
N GLU A 163 -1.73 11.02 6.80
CA GLU A 163 -0.34 11.40 7.03
C GLU A 163 -0.27 12.63 7.95
N PHE A 164 -1.11 13.64 7.67
CA PHE A 164 -1.21 14.83 8.48
C PHE A 164 -1.65 14.51 9.94
N VAL A 165 -2.60 13.61 10.11
CA VAL A 165 -3.09 13.21 11.44
C VAL A 165 -1.99 12.48 12.23
N HIS A 166 -1.21 11.61 11.58
CA HIS A 166 -0.12 10.89 12.22
C HIS A 166 1.06 11.79 12.60
N GLU A 167 1.29 12.87 11.87
CA GLU A 167 2.35 13.84 12.16
C GLU A 167 1.94 14.89 13.20
N THR A 168 0.62 15.17 13.32
CA THR A 168 0.07 16.18 14.21
C THR A 168 0.10 15.71 15.67
N LYS A 169 0.60 16.57 16.58
CA LYS A 169 0.62 16.32 18.02
C LYS A 169 -0.37 17.20 18.73
N GLU A 170 -0.79 16.75 19.91
CA GLU A 170 -1.62 17.57 20.80
C GLU A 170 -0.93 18.93 21.08
N GLY A 171 -1.66 20.01 20.89
CA GLY A 171 -1.17 21.38 21.02
C GLY A 171 -0.72 22.05 19.73
N ASP A 172 -0.51 21.29 18.65
CA ASP A 172 -0.11 21.83 17.36
C ASP A 172 -1.20 22.73 16.78
N VAL A 173 -0.76 23.77 16.06
CA VAL A 173 -1.64 24.72 15.40
C VAL A 173 -1.52 24.53 13.90
N PHE A 174 -2.64 24.28 13.24
CA PHE A 174 -2.72 24.06 11.80
C PHE A 174 -3.83 24.87 11.16
N LEU A 175 -3.75 25.05 9.87
CA LEU A 175 -4.77 25.71 9.06
C LEU A 175 -5.69 24.67 8.43
N LEU A 176 -7.00 24.81 8.63
CA LEU A 176 -8.00 24.03 7.92
C LEU A 176 -9.05 24.99 7.34
N GLY A 177 -9.07 25.06 6.01
CA GLY A 177 -9.78 26.12 5.32
C GLY A 177 -9.15 27.50 5.58
N SER A 178 -9.95 28.48 5.96
CA SER A 178 -9.50 29.85 6.26
C SER A 178 -9.24 30.11 7.76
N LYS A 179 -9.26 29.08 8.60
CA LYS A 179 -9.15 29.22 10.06
C LYS A 179 -7.99 28.42 10.61
N ALA A 180 -7.37 29.00 11.66
CA ALA A 180 -6.37 28.30 12.44
C ALA A 180 -7.06 27.48 13.55
N TRP A 181 -6.64 26.23 13.70
CA TRP A 181 -7.13 25.29 14.69
C TRP A 181 -5.99 24.76 15.55
N ARG A 182 -6.31 24.36 16.77
CA ARG A 182 -5.34 23.70 17.66
C ARG A 182 -5.79 22.27 17.89
N ALA A 183 -4.90 21.32 17.69
CA ALA A 183 -5.12 19.91 18.01
C ALA A 183 -5.23 19.76 19.53
N VAL A 184 -6.26 19.05 20.02
CA VAL A 184 -6.49 18.81 21.46
C VAL A 184 -6.58 17.32 21.81
N GLU A 185 -6.74 16.45 20.81
CA GLU A 185 -6.79 14.99 20.98
C GLU A 185 -6.50 14.32 19.63
#